data_22c67df690132ebd617640b8cc8c3c4a
#
_entry.id   22c67df690132ebd617640b8cc8c3c4a
#
_cell.length_a   1.000
_cell.length_b   1.000
_cell.length_c   1.000
_cell.angle_alpha   90.00
_cell.angle_beta   90.00
_cell.angle_gamma   90.00
#
_symmetry.space_group_name_H-M   'P 1'
#
loop_
_entity.id
_entity.type
_entity.pdbx_description
1 polymer ?
#
loop_
_entity_poly.entity_id
_entity_poly.type
_entity_poly.pdbx_seq_one_letter_code
_entity_poly.pdbx_strand_id
1 'polypeptide(L)'
;IGGLLNSTGVNAALGESRFIVAEADESDASFLYLQPMAAIVTNIDADHMDTYEGSFDKLKDTFVQFLHNLPFYGLAVVCGDDANIREILPRVGRPVITYGFNEDNDIRAVDIEQDGMQSHFTVLRKGREPLRLTINQPGLHNVLNALAAIGVATDEGVSDDAISRALEGFSGVGRRFQV
;
A
#
# COMPACT_ATOMS: atom_id res chain seq x y z
N ILE A 1 1.32 11.70 7.89
CA ILE A 1 2.41 10.75 7.66
C ILE A 1 3.54 11.00 8.65
N GLY A 2 4.26 9.95 9.04
CA GLY A 2 5.37 10.04 10.03
C GLY A 2 6.64 10.75 9.52
N GLY A 3 6.76 10.98 8.21
CA GLY A 3 7.85 11.71 7.58
C GLY A 3 7.39 13.00 6.92
N LEU A 4 8.33 13.78 6.37
CA LEU A 4 8.03 14.96 5.55
C LEU A 4 8.01 14.59 4.07
N LEU A 5 6.98 14.98 3.34
CA LEU A 5 6.97 14.86 1.88
C LEU A 5 8.06 15.74 1.28
N ASN A 6 8.94 15.16 0.47
CA ASN A 6 10.05 15.92 -0.15
C ASN A 6 9.53 17.04 -1.07
N SER A 7 8.36 16.85 -1.67
CA SER A 7 7.75 17.83 -2.57
C SER A 7 7.20 19.08 -1.86
N THR A 8 6.80 18.96 -0.59
CA THR A 8 6.11 20.03 0.14
C THR A 8 6.77 20.39 1.47
N GLY A 9 7.64 19.52 2.00
CA GLY A 9 8.31 19.71 3.29
C GLY A 9 7.38 19.63 4.51
N VAL A 10 6.18 19.07 4.35
CA VAL A 10 5.18 18.92 5.43
C VAL A 10 4.77 17.46 5.61
N ASN A 11 4.30 17.12 6.79
CA ASN A 11 3.77 15.80 7.14
C ASN A 11 2.23 15.72 7.10
N ALA A 12 1.57 16.87 6.95
CA ALA A 12 0.14 16.97 6.78
C ALA A 12 -0.18 18.08 5.78
N ALA A 13 -1.10 17.82 4.86
CA ALA A 13 -1.56 18.80 3.89
C ALA A 13 -3.07 18.67 3.71
N LEU A 14 -3.76 19.80 3.65
CA LEU A 14 -5.16 19.83 3.26
C LEU A 14 -5.25 19.65 1.74
N GLY A 15 -5.96 18.60 1.31
CA GLY A 15 -6.26 18.37 -0.11
C GLY A 15 -7.56 19.06 -0.54
N GLU A 16 -7.81 19.06 -1.84
CA GLU A 16 -9.05 19.60 -2.43
C GLU A 16 -10.09 18.50 -2.75
N SER A 17 -9.73 17.25 -2.53
CA SER A 17 -10.60 16.10 -2.79
C SER A 17 -11.47 15.75 -1.59
N ARG A 18 -12.43 14.85 -1.80
CA ARG A 18 -13.28 14.26 -0.74
C ARG A 18 -12.54 13.24 0.12
N PHE A 19 -11.30 12.87 -0.23
CA PHE A 19 -10.54 11.82 0.44
C PHE A 19 -9.63 12.38 1.51
N ILE A 20 -9.53 11.66 2.62
CA ILE A 20 -8.47 11.81 3.60
C ILE A 20 -7.57 10.58 3.47
N VAL A 21 -6.28 10.78 3.20
CA VAL A 21 -5.28 9.72 3.21
C VAL A 21 -4.52 9.83 4.53
N ALA A 22 -4.59 8.81 5.35
CA ALA A 22 -3.95 8.76 6.67
C ALA A 22 -3.02 7.55 6.77
N GLU A 23 -1.87 7.74 7.43
CA GLU A 23 -1.04 6.64 7.89
C GLU A 23 -1.71 5.99 9.10
N ALA A 24 -1.92 4.68 9.03
CA ALA A 24 -2.42 3.87 10.12
C ALA A 24 -1.22 3.28 10.88
N ASP A 25 -1.24 3.35 12.20
CA ASP A 25 -0.14 2.91 13.06
C ASP A 25 -0.58 1.70 13.88
N GLU A 26 0.10 0.57 13.68
CA GLU A 26 -0.15 -0.68 14.41
C GLU A 26 0.63 -0.75 15.72
N SER A 27 1.62 0.13 15.93
CA SER A 27 2.57 0.03 17.06
C SER A 27 1.90 0.04 18.43
N ASP A 28 0.78 0.76 18.56
CA ASP A 28 -0.04 0.86 19.77
C ASP A 28 -1.49 0.37 19.56
N ALA A 29 -1.75 -0.30 18.43
CA ALA A 29 -3.06 -0.72 17.98
C ALA A 29 -4.08 0.42 17.76
N SER A 30 -3.64 1.69 17.69
CA SER A 30 -4.53 2.85 17.49
C SER A 30 -5.24 2.84 16.14
N PHE A 31 -4.69 2.15 15.13
CA PHE A 31 -5.34 1.98 13.82
C PHE A 31 -6.73 1.33 13.91
N LEU A 32 -7.03 0.59 14.99
CA LEU A 32 -8.36 0.02 15.22
C LEU A 32 -9.47 1.07 15.42
N TYR A 33 -9.12 2.31 15.77
CA TYR A 33 -10.10 3.40 15.89
C TYR A 33 -10.46 4.03 14.54
N LEU A 34 -9.71 3.71 13.48
CA LEU A 34 -10.00 4.19 12.15
C LEU A 34 -11.18 3.41 11.54
N GLN A 35 -12.00 4.12 10.76
CA GLN A 35 -13.08 3.55 9.96
C GLN A 35 -12.83 3.87 8.48
N PRO A 36 -11.88 3.18 7.83
CA PRO A 36 -11.51 3.49 6.48
C PRO A 36 -12.55 3.02 5.46
N MET A 37 -12.61 3.69 4.31
CA MET A 37 -13.33 3.22 3.11
C MET A 37 -12.46 2.31 2.25
N ALA A 38 -11.16 2.58 2.23
CA ALA A 38 -10.13 1.72 1.65
C ALA A 38 -8.97 1.59 2.64
N ALA A 39 -8.39 0.41 2.74
CA ALA A 39 -7.23 0.15 3.58
C ALA A 39 -6.12 -0.54 2.76
N ILE A 40 -4.88 -0.10 2.97
CA ILE A 40 -3.70 -0.75 2.41
C ILE A 40 -2.99 -1.49 3.55
N VAL A 41 -2.63 -2.76 3.31
CA VAL A 41 -1.74 -3.53 4.20
C VAL A 41 -0.54 -3.99 3.38
N THR A 42 0.64 -3.51 3.76
CA THR A 42 1.87 -3.76 3.02
C THR A 42 2.57 -5.06 3.43
N ASN A 43 2.59 -5.34 4.71
CA ASN A 43 3.18 -6.51 5.33
C ASN A 43 2.65 -6.67 6.76
N ILE A 44 2.81 -7.85 7.33
CA ILE A 44 2.57 -8.13 8.75
C ILE A 44 3.82 -8.79 9.32
N ASP A 45 4.62 -8.04 10.04
CA ASP A 45 5.86 -8.50 10.67
C ASP A 45 5.73 -8.54 12.19
N ALA A 46 6.57 -9.34 12.84
CA ALA A 46 6.59 -9.49 14.30
C ALA A 46 7.27 -8.29 14.99
N ASP A 47 6.76 -7.09 14.71
CA ASP A 47 7.19 -5.84 15.34
C ASP A 47 6.22 -5.43 16.46
N HIS A 48 6.70 -4.58 17.38
CA HIS A 48 5.90 -4.03 18.49
C HIS A 48 5.16 -5.09 19.32
N MET A 49 5.79 -6.26 19.49
CA MET A 49 5.18 -7.44 20.12
C MET A 49 4.70 -7.20 21.56
N ASP A 50 5.27 -6.22 22.27
CA ASP A 50 4.83 -5.85 23.62
C ASP A 50 3.36 -5.38 23.64
N THR A 51 2.91 -4.67 22.60
CA THR A 51 1.52 -4.24 22.42
C THR A 51 0.58 -5.45 22.26
N TYR A 52 1.06 -6.54 21.70
CA TYR A 52 0.30 -7.75 21.38
C TYR A 52 0.59 -8.91 22.37
N GLU A 53 1.07 -8.59 23.59
CA GLU A 53 1.35 -9.57 24.65
C GLU A 53 2.34 -10.66 24.21
N GLY A 54 3.27 -10.34 23.30
CA GLY A 54 4.23 -11.28 22.74
C GLY A 54 3.65 -12.31 21.77
N SER A 55 2.37 -12.18 21.36
CA SER A 55 1.67 -13.14 20.50
C SER A 55 1.52 -12.62 19.08
N PHE A 56 2.19 -13.26 18.13
CA PHE A 56 2.07 -12.93 16.71
C PHE A 56 0.67 -13.23 16.15
N ASP A 57 -0.01 -14.26 16.66
CA ASP A 57 -1.40 -14.55 16.29
C ASP A 57 -2.33 -13.42 16.72
N LYS A 58 -2.07 -12.81 17.88
CA LYS A 58 -2.84 -11.65 18.34
C LYS A 58 -2.64 -10.44 17.44
N LEU A 59 -1.42 -10.20 16.97
CA LEU A 59 -1.14 -9.17 15.95
C LEU A 59 -1.93 -9.44 14.66
N LYS A 60 -1.88 -10.66 14.12
CA LYS A 60 -2.66 -11.05 12.93
C LYS A 60 -4.18 -10.86 13.15
N ASP A 61 -4.69 -11.25 14.30
CA ASP A 61 -6.10 -11.03 14.68
C ASP A 61 -6.47 -9.56 14.69
N THR A 62 -5.55 -8.71 15.14
CA THR A 62 -5.76 -7.24 15.17
C THR A 62 -5.82 -6.67 13.75
N PHE A 63 -4.99 -7.15 12.82
CA PHE A 63 -5.11 -6.76 11.40
C PHE A 63 -6.45 -7.21 10.78
N VAL A 64 -6.93 -8.40 11.12
CA VAL A 64 -8.28 -8.85 10.69
C VAL A 64 -9.36 -7.91 11.25
N GLN A 65 -9.29 -7.53 12.53
CA GLN A 65 -10.21 -6.56 13.13
C GLN A 65 -10.16 -5.20 12.43
N PHE A 66 -8.96 -4.70 12.14
CA PHE A 66 -8.80 -3.45 11.37
C PHE A 66 -9.49 -3.53 10.00
N LEU A 67 -9.28 -4.61 9.26
CA LEU A 67 -9.92 -4.81 7.97
C LEU A 67 -11.45 -5.00 8.09
N HIS A 68 -11.95 -5.48 9.22
CA HIS A 68 -13.39 -5.54 9.50
C HIS A 68 -14.01 -4.15 9.75
N ASN A 69 -13.22 -3.11 10.08
CA ASN A 69 -13.70 -1.74 10.16
C ASN A 69 -14.06 -1.14 8.79
N LEU A 70 -13.61 -1.76 7.69
CA LEU A 70 -14.10 -1.43 6.36
C LEU A 70 -15.60 -1.72 6.27
N PRO A 71 -16.41 -0.86 5.64
CA PRO A 71 -17.80 -1.20 5.32
C PRO A 71 -17.84 -2.42 4.39
N PHE A 72 -19.00 -3.05 4.24
CA PHE A 72 -19.14 -4.25 3.40
C PHE A 72 -18.77 -4.02 1.92
N TYR A 73 -18.81 -2.78 1.48
CA TYR A 73 -18.42 -2.33 0.13
C TYR A 73 -17.03 -1.67 0.09
N GLY A 74 -16.35 -1.60 1.22
CA GLY A 74 -15.01 -1.03 1.31
C GLY A 74 -13.96 -1.98 0.72
N LEU A 75 -12.79 -1.44 0.38
CA LEU A 75 -11.73 -2.16 -0.29
C LEU A 75 -10.52 -2.38 0.61
N ALA A 76 -10.02 -3.62 0.68
CA ALA A 76 -8.68 -3.95 1.18
C ALA A 76 -7.72 -4.15 0.00
N VAL A 77 -6.64 -3.37 -0.05
CA VAL A 77 -5.54 -3.54 -1.02
C VAL A 77 -4.34 -4.08 -0.26
N VAL A 78 -3.94 -5.32 -0.52
CA VAL A 78 -3.00 -6.04 0.33
C VAL A 78 -1.86 -6.67 -0.45
N CYS A 79 -0.67 -6.71 0.12
CA CYS A 79 0.48 -7.38 -0.48
C CYS A 79 0.27 -8.90 -0.45
N GLY A 80 -0.06 -9.48 -1.60
CA GLY A 80 -0.26 -10.91 -1.70
C GLY A 80 1.05 -11.72 -1.74
N ASP A 81 2.21 -11.08 -1.76
CA ASP A 81 3.51 -11.75 -1.62
C ASP A 81 3.88 -11.97 -0.16
N ASP A 82 3.19 -11.31 0.78
CA ASP A 82 3.38 -11.52 2.21
C ASP A 82 2.62 -12.76 2.70
N ALA A 83 3.33 -13.70 3.30
CA ALA A 83 2.76 -14.97 3.75
C ALA A 83 1.75 -14.80 4.90
N ASN A 84 1.98 -13.83 5.79
CA ASN A 84 1.12 -13.58 6.94
C ASN A 84 -0.19 -12.92 6.49
N ILE A 85 -0.11 -12.03 5.50
CA ILE A 85 -1.31 -11.46 4.86
C ILE A 85 -2.12 -12.58 4.20
N ARG A 86 -1.48 -13.47 3.43
CA ARG A 86 -2.16 -14.61 2.80
C ARG A 86 -2.87 -15.49 3.82
N GLU A 87 -2.27 -15.71 4.96
CA GLU A 87 -2.86 -16.53 6.02
C GLU A 87 -4.18 -15.92 6.55
N ILE A 88 -4.24 -14.59 6.68
CA ILE A 88 -5.42 -13.92 7.22
C ILE A 88 -6.52 -13.65 6.18
N LEU A 89 -6.20 -13.67 4.88
CA LEU A 89 -7.16 -13.33 3.80
C LEU A 89 -8.51 -14.06 3.90
N PRO A 90 -8.58 -15.39 4.18
CA PRO A 90 -9.87 -16.08 4.30
C PRO A 90 -10.79 -15.53 5.39
N ARG A 91 -10.23 -14.77 6.34
CA ARG A 91 -10.94 -14.21 7.50
C ARG A 91 -11.41 -12.78 7.28
N VAL A 92 -10.94 -12.11 6.23
CA VAL A 92 -11.19 -10.68 6.00
C VAL A 92 -12.65 -10.37 5.66
N GLY A 93 -13.29 -11.18 4.83
CA GLY A 93 -14.72 -11.05 4.50
C GLY A 93 -15.11 -9.68 3.91
N ARG A 94 -14.20 -9.02 3.21
CA ARG A 94 -14.37 -7.76 2.50
C ARG A 94 -13.86 -7.90 1.07
N PRO A 95 -14.23 -7.02 0.14
CA PRO A 95 -13.57 -6.95 -1.17
C PRO A 95 -12.07 -6.77 -1.01
N VAL A 96 -11.28 -7.59 -1.69
CA VAL A 96 -9.82 -7.59 -1.61
C VAL A 96 -9.24 -7.47 -3.01
N ILE A 97 -8.23 -6.64 -3.17
CA ILE A 97 -7.31 -6.62 -4.31
C ILE A 97 -5.93 -6.98 -3.77
N THR A 98 -5.34 -8.04 -4.31
CA THR A 98 -3.97 -8.44 -3.99
C THR A 98 -2.98 -7.80 -4.97
N TYR A 99 -1.81 -7.39 -4.47
CA TYR A 99 -0.73 -6.91 -5.31
C TYR A 99 0.61 -7.54 -4.95
N GLY A 100 1.51 -7.58 -5.92
CA GLY A 100 2.84 -8.15 -5.72
C GLY A 100 3.55 -8.51 -7.01
N PHE A 101 4.52 -9.42 -6.91
CA PHE A 101 5.28 -9.96 -8.04
C PHE A 101 4.77 -11.34 -8.46
N ASN A 102 4.18 -12.09 -7.53
CA ASN A 102 3.68 -13.45 -7.77
C ASN A 102 2.49 -13.46 -8.74
N GLU A 103 2.37 -14.56 -9.50
CA GLU A 103 1.41 -14.67 -10.61
C GLU A 103 -0.05 -14.68 -10.21
N ASP A 104 -0.33 -15.03 -8.97
CA ASP A 104 -1.67 -15.13 -8.42
C ASP A 104 -2.22 -13.83 -7.83
N ASN A 105 -1.45 -12.72 -7.91
CA ASN A 105 -1.93 -11.40 -7.53
C ASN A 105 -2.81 -10.75 -8.61
N ASP A 106 -3.77 -9.95 -8.20
CA ASP A 106 -4.66 -9.19 -9.09
C ASP A 106 -3.91 -8.07 -9.81
N ILE A 107 -2.91 -7.47 -9.15
CA ILE A 107 -2.04 -6.42 -9.68
C ILE A 107 -0.58 -6.87 -9.54
N ARG A 108 0.15 -6.90 -10.64
CA ARG A 108 1.52 -7.41 -10.67
C ARG A 108 2.48 -6.42 -11.30
N ALA A 109 3.70 -6.35 -10.77
CA ALA A 109 4.81 -5.75 -11.49
C ALA A 109 5.66 -6.84 -12.16
N VAL A 110 5.98 -6.61 -13.43
CA VAL A 110 6.87 -7.45 -14.27
C VAL A 110 7.89 -6.55 -14.96
N ASP A 111 8.91 -7.17 -15.59
CA ASP A 111 9.96 -6.46 -16.31
C ASP A 111 10.60 -5.34 -15.49
N ILE A 112 10.96 -5.65 -14.23
CA ILE A 112 11.47 -4.66 -13.28
C ILE A 112 12.96 -4.45 -13.56
N GLU A 113 13.31 -3.21 -13.87
CA GLU A 113 14.69 -2.76 -14.11
C GLU A 113 15.02 -1.62 -13.16
N GLN A 114 16.22 -1.68 -12.55
CA GLN A 114 16.75 -0.63 -11.67
C GLN A 114 17.82 0.16 -12.44
N ASP A 115 17.62 1.46 -12.58
CA ASP A 115 18.62 2.36 -13.14
C ASP A 115 18.91 3.51 -12.17
N GLY A 116 20.02 3.40 -11.45
CA GLY A 116 20.40 4.36 -10.41
C GLY A 116 19.31 4.52 -9.35
N MET A 117 18.71 5.70 -9.28
CA MET A 117 17.64 6.04 -8.34
C MET A 117 16.23 5.80 -8.91
N GLN A 118 16.13 5.25 -10.12
CA GLN A 118 14.85 4.97 -10.77
C GLN A 118 14.59 3.48 -10.83
N SER A 119 13.32 3.11 -10.72
CA SER A 119 12.81 1.78 -11.01
C SER A 119 11.81 1.85 -12.15
N HIS A 120 12.04 1.08 -13.19
CA HIS A 120 11.18 0.93 -14.36
C HIS A 120 10.48 -0.41 -14.28
N PHE A 121 9.18 -0.47 -14.53
CA PHE A 121 8.44 -1.72 -14.49
C PHE A 121 7.14 -1.63 -15.28
N THR A 122 6.58 -2.79 -15.59
CA THR A 122 5.27 -2.92 -16.24
C THR A 122 4.25 -3.43 -15.22
N VAL A 123 3.13 -2.74 -15.09
CA VAL A 123 2.00 -3.15 -14.22
C VAL A 123 0.97 -3.90 -15.04
N LEU A 124 0.69 -5.13 -14.63
CA LEU A 124 -0.38 -5.95 -15.18
C LEU A 124 -1.58 -5.92 -14.24
N ARG A 125 -2.77 -5.65 -14.79
CA ARG A 125 -4.06 -5.63 -14.08
C ARG A 125 -5.10 -6.36 -14.90
N LYS A 126 -5.94 -7.14 -14.25
CA LYS A 126 -6.97 -7.92 -14.96
C LYS A 126 -7.93 -7.01 -15.73
N GLY A 127 -8.08 -7.28 -17.02
CA GLY A 127 -9.00 -6.55 -17.89
C GLY A 127 -8.55 -5.13 -18.28
N ARG A 128 -7.27 -4.80 -18.08
CA ARG A 128 -6.66 -3.54 -18.51
C ARG A 128 -5.41 -3.79 -19.33
N GLU A 129 -5.05 -2.83 -20.16
CA GLU A 129 -3.78 -2.85 -20.89
C GLU A 129 -2.60 -2.73 -19.90
N PRO A 130 -1.45 -3.35 -20.22
CA PRO A 130 -0.24 -3.18 -19.44
C PRO A 130 0.18 -1.71 -19.32
N LEU A 131 0.53 -1.28 -18.12
CA LEU A 131 0.94 0.09 -17.85
C LEU A 131 2.43 0.12 -17.54
N ARG A 132 3.24 0.76 -18.39
CA ARG A 132 4.66 0.99 -18.12
C ARG A 132 4.85 2.22 -17.25
N LEU A 133 5.66 2.08 -16.20
CA LEU A 133 5.88 3.12 -15.20
C LEU A 133 7.36 3.27 -14.87
N THR A 134 7.69 4.50 -14.46
CA THR A 134 8.96 4.85 -13.84
C THR A 134 8.67 5.52 -12.51
N ILE A 135 9.33 5.10 -11.45
CA ILE A 135 9.32 5.78 -10.16
C ILE A 135 10.73 6.26 -9.81
N ASN A 136 10.84 7.42 -9.18
CA ASN A 136 12.12 8.00 -8.76
C ASN A 136 12.56 7.49 -7.37
N GLN A 137 12.41 6.20 -7.18
CA GLN A 137 12.76 5.51 -5.94
C GLN A 137 13.32 4.12 -6.26
N PRO A 138 14.51 3.80 -5.71
CA PRO A 138 15.12 2.49 -5.91
C PRO A 138 14.51 1.44 -4.98
N GLY A 139 14.61 0.19 -5.40
CA GLY A 139 14.29 -0.96 -4.58
C GLY A 139 12.88 -1.54 -4.79
N LEU A 140 12.80 -2.86 -4.70
CA LEU A 140 11.56 -3.63 -4.93
C LEU A 140 10.43 -3.23 -3.98
N HIS A 141 10.75 -2.86 -2.72
CA HIS A 141 9.75 -2.40 -1.76
C HIS A 141 9.03 -1.13 -2.23
N ASN A 142 9.71 -0.22 -2.96
CA ASN A 142 9.08 0.97 -3.52
C ASN A 142 8.20 0.64 -4.73
N VAL A 143 8.55 -0.40 -5.49
CA VAL A 143 7.66 -0.95 -6.53
C VAL A 143 6.39 -1.51 -5.89
N LEU A 144 6.50 -2.30 -4.81
CA LEU A 144 5.35 -2.80 -4.06
C LEU A 144 4.48 -1.65 -3.52
N ASN A 145 5.07 -0.61 -2.94
CA ASN A 145 4.34 0.56 -2.46
C ASN A 145 3.60 1.28 -3.60
N ALA A 146 4.22 1.37 -4.78
CA ALA A 146 3.57 1.92 -5.97
C ALA A 146 2.38 1.05 -6.41
N LEU A 147 2.52 -0.29 -6.42
CA LEU A 147 1.41 -1.21 -6.74
C LEU A 147 0.23 -1.03 -5.79
N ALA A 148 0.48 -0.84 -4.48
CA ALA A 148 -0.56 -0.57 -3.50
C ALA A 148 -1.35 0.71 -3.84
N ALA A 149 -0.64 1.80 -4.15
CA ALA A 149 -1.26 3.06 -4.55
C ALA A 149 -2.05 2.92 -5.86
N ILE A 150 -1.51 2.18 -6.84
CA ILE A 150 -2.18 1.87 -8.11
C ILE A 150 -3.47 1.07 -7.86
N GLY A 151 -3.47 0.15 -6.90
CA GLY A 151 -4.66 -0.63 -6.54
C GLY A 151 -5.82 0.26 -6.12
N VAL A 152 -5.59 1.15 -5.16
CA VAL A 152 -6.61 2.11 -4.70
C VAL A 152 -7.00 3.06 -5.83
N ALA A 153 -6.03 3.65 -6.54
CA ALA A 153 -6.31 4.59 -7.63
C ALA A 153 -7.13 3.96 -8.77
N THR A 154 -6.87 2.68 -9.07
CA THR A 154 -7.60 1.93 -10.09
C THR A 154 -9.05 1.69 -9.68
N ASP A 155 -9.32 1.34 -8.42
CA ASP A 155 -10.65 1.15 -7.87
C ASP A 155 -11.45 2.46 -7.85
N GLU A 156 -10.79 3.56 -7.50
CA GLU A 156 -11.38 4.91 -7.50
C GLU A 156 -11.54 5.52 -8.91
N GLY A 157 -11.22 4.77 -9.95
CA GLY A 157 -11.43 5.19 -11.34
C GLY A 157 -10.45 6.25 -11.84
N VAL A 158 -9.30 6.41 -11.21
CA VAL A 158 -8.24 7.32 -11.66
C VAL A 158 -7.67 6.80 -12.99
N SER A 159 -7.46 7.69 -13.95
CA SER A 159 -6.91 7.32 -15.25
C SER A 159 -5.44 6.92 -15.16
N ASP A 160 -5.01 6.02 -16.06
CA ASP A 160 -3.61 5.56 -16.12
C ASP A 160 -2.62 6.70 -16.34
N ASP A 161 -3.00 7.71 -17.14
CA ASP A 161 -2.18 8.92 -17.32
C ASP A 161 -2.00 9.73 -16.01
N ALA A 162 -3.04 9.80 -15.18
CA ALA A 162 -2.94 10.51 -13.91
C ALA A 162 -2.10 9.71 -12.91
N ILE A 163 -2.25 8.38 -12.88
CA ILE A 163 -1.42 7.48 -12.07
C ILE A 163 0.05 7.64 -12.46
N SER A 164 0.37 7.58 -13.76
CA SER A 164 1.75 7.71 -14.26
C SER A 164 2.37 9.05 -13.85
N ARG A 165 1.68 10.16 -14.12
CA ARG A 165 2.16 11.50 -13.74
C ARG A 165 2.40 11.64 -12.24
N ALA A 166 1.52 11.08 -11.41
CA ALA A 166 1.64 11.17 -9.96
C ALA A 166 2.85 10.39 -9.43
N LEU A 167 3.06 9.17 -9.94
CA LEU A 167 4.17 8.31 -9.52
C LEU A 167 5.52 8.81 -10.04
N GLU A 168 5.59 9.27 -11.29
CA GLU A 168 6.80 9.88 -11.87
C GLU A 168 7.18 11.19 -11.18
N GLY A 169 6.18 11.97 -10.74
CA GLY A 169 6.40 13.22 -10.00
C GLY A 169 6.74 13.03 -8.53
N PHE A 170 6.57 11.82 -7.98
CA PHE A 170 6.80 11.58 -6.57
C PHE A 170 8.29 11.45 -6.25
N SER A 171 8.80 12.36 -5.41
CA SER A 171 10.21 12.44 -5.03
C SER A 171 10.52 11.81 -3.66
N GLY A 172 9.58 11.09 -3.09
CA GLY A 172 9.74 10.36 -1.83
C GLY A 172 9.44 11.17 -0.57
N VAL A 173 9.71 10.53 0.55
CA VAL A 173 9.51 11.07 1.91
C VAL A 173 10.88 11.29 2.54
N GLY A 174 11.09 12.46 3.15
CA GLY A 174 12.32 12.80 3.87
C GLY A 174 12.65 11.80 4.97
N ARG A 175 13.93 11.65 5.28
CA ARG A 175 14.52 10.65 6.20
C ARG A 175 14.57 9.20 5.68
N ARG A 176 14.12 8.94 4.45
CA ARG A 176 14.37 7.67 3.77
C ARG A 176 15.37 7.92 2.64
N PHE A 177 16.56 7.30 2.69
CA PHE A 177 17.65 7.48 1.71
C PHE A 177 18.18 8.93 1.53
N GLN A 178 18.48 9.62 2.62
CA GLN A 178 19.41 10.76 2.54
C GLN A 178 20.84 10.20 2.58
N VAL A 179 21.53 10.23 1.42
CA VAL A 179 22.98 10.04 1.30
C VAL A 179 23.66 11.32 1.72
#